data_e559f590c2b7cf25747b28f1a6173323
#
_entry.id   e559f590c2b7cf25747b28f1a6173323
#
_cell.length_a   1.000
_cell.length_b   1.000
_cell.length_c   1.000
_cell.angle_alpha   90.00
_cell.angle_beta   90.00
_cell.angle_gamma   90.00
#
_symmetry.space_group_name_H-M   'P 1'
#
loop_
_entity.id
_entity.type
_entity.pdbx_description
1 polymer ?
#
loop_
_entity_poly.entity_id
_entity_poly.type
_entity_poly.pdbx_seq_one_letter_code
_entity_poly.pdbx_strand_id
1 'polypeptide(L)'
;MSKIIESIDYFPAGYCTSYTGLLFKGVKNQKMTFPAGVFLIKHRDKGYLLYDTGYHYDIKTRLRYGFYRLGTPVQMTEKNQISRLLEAKGIKPEEINYVLLSHLHPDHLGGASFFPHTTFILTKEVYEVYQKPKLKDLIFKEFLPASFEKNLTIIRADQQDSTFPYRPICDLFGDGSILVASVDGHARGQACLYFPDLNLLIAADLCWGIDLLPYTKQMHLIPSFVQDNKSDYIRGTEFLEEVLKDGIEVVVSHDPVERIESILHEKNNLS
;
A
#
# COMPACT_ATOMS: atom_id res chain seq x y z
N MET A 1 -13.88 -8.01 -25.69
CA MET A 1 -12.82 -6.96 -25.69
C MET A 1 -11.67 -7.47 -24.84
N SER A 2 -10.40 -7.20 -25.19
CA SER A 2 -9.27 -7.60 -24.32
C SER A 2 -9.31 -6.80 -23.02
N LYS A 3 -8.98 -7.43 -21.89
CA LYS A 3 -8.90 -6.78 -20.58
C LYS A 3 -8.00 -5.54 -20.63
N ILE A 4 -8.39 -4.46 -19.93
CA ILE A 4 -7.53 -3.26 -19.76
C ILE A 4 -6.45 -3.57 -18.72
N ILE A 5 -6.82 -4.17 -17.59
CA ILE A 5 -5.87 -4.70 -16.59
C ILE A 5 -5.53 -6.14 -16.99
N GLU A 6 -4.32 -6.35 -17.52
CA GLU A 6 -3.87 -7.67 -17.99
C GLU A 6 -3.52 -8.62 -16.84
N SER A 7 -2.86 -8.09 -15.80
CA SER A 7 -2.53 -8.84 -14.59
C SER A 7 -2.26 -7.93 -13.40
N ILE A 8 -2.43 -8.49 -12.19
CA ILE A 8 -1.95 -7.92 -10.93
C ILE A 8 -1.09 -9.00 -10.26
N ASP A 9 0.19 -8.71 -10.08
CA ASP A 9 1.13 -9.57 -9.37
C ASP A 9 1.44 -8.98 -7.99
N TYR A 10 1.72 -9.85 -7.02
CA TYR A 10 2.04 -9.47 -5.66
C TYR A 10 3.48 -9.84 -5.29
N PHE A 11 4.16 -8.96 -4.54
CA PHE A 11 5.51 -9.17 -4.03
C PHE A 11 5.58 -8.80 -2.54
N PRO A 12 5.92 -9.74 -1.66
CA PRO A 12 6.22 -9.45 -0.26
C PRO A 12 7.65 -8.87 -0.15
N ALA A 13 7.77 -7.55 -0.27
CA ALA A 13 9.05 -6.83 -0.32
C ALA A 13 9.60 -6.53 1.08
N GLY A 14 9.82 -7.56 1.87
CA GLY A 14 10.19 -7.51 3.28
C GLY A 14 9.00 -7.75 4.20
N TYR A 15 9.29 -7.86 5.50
CA TYR A 15 8.30 -8.20 6.53
C TYR A 15 8.60 -7.46 7.81
N CYS A 16 7.58 -7.19 8.63
CA CYS A 16 7.75 -6.97 10.05
C CYS A 16 7.03 -8.05 10.87
N THR A 17 7.34 -8.15 12.15
CA THR A 17 6.70 -9.12 13.05
C THR A 17 6.22 -8.44 14.31
N SER A 18 5.06 -8.84 14.81
CA SER A 18 4.56 -8.40 16.10
C SER A 18 3.70 -9.49 16.73
N TYR A 19 3.37 -9.30 18.01
CA TYR A 19 2.37 -10.12 18.71
C TYR A 19 1.02 -9.43 18.67
N THR A 20 -0.01 -10.12 18.20
CA THR A 20 -1.36 -9.57 18.06
C THR A 20 -1.93 -9.00 19.36
N GLY A 21 -1.63 -9.65 20.50
CA GLY A 21 -2.03 -9.17 21.82
C GLY A 21 -1.33 -7.86 22.27
N LEU A 22 -0.22 -7.46 21.61
CA LEU A 22 0.40 -6.14 21.80
C LEU A 22 -0.27 -5.06 20.94
N LEU A 23 -0.93 -5.47 19.84
CA LEU A 23 -1.56 -4.58 18.89
C LEU A 23 -3.02 -4.28 19.27
N PHE A 24 -3.79 -5.32 19.60
CA PHE A 24 -5.24 -5.25 19.80
C PHE A 24 -5.69 -5.95 21.09
N LYS A 25 -6.73 -5.41 21.71
CA LYS A 25 -7.44 -6.06 22.82
C LYS A 25 -8.40 -7.12 22.29
N GLY A 26 -8.60 -8.19 23.06
CA GLY A 26 -9.58 -9.24 22.74
C GLY A 26 -9.16 -10.21 21.64
N VAL A 27 -8.02 -10.02 21.00
CA VAL A 27 -7.46 -10.96 20.02
C VAL A 27 -6.61 -12.03 20.72
N LYS A 28 -6.60 -13.26 20.19
CA LYS A 28 -5.68 -14.30 20.66
C LYS A 28 -4.24 -13.84 20.46
N ASN A 29 -3.43 -13.83 21.52
CA ASN A 29 -2.03 -13.42 21.44
C ASN A 29 -1.22 -14.47 20.70
N GLN A 30 -0.75 -14.12 19.50
CA GLN A 30 0.14 -14.94 18.67
C GLN A 30 1.11 -14.06 17.89
N LYS A 31 2.28 -14.61 17.58
CA LYS A 31 3.22 -13.91 16.70
C LYS A 31 2.68 -13.93 15.28
N MET A 32 2.59 -12.77 14.67
CA MET A 32 2.23 -12.60 13.26
C MET A 32 3.37 -11.96 12.48
N THR A 33 3.39 -12.28 11.19
CA THR A 33 4.26 -11.66 10.19
C THR A 33 3.39 -10.80 9.30
N PHE A 34 3.82 -9.57 9.11
CA PHE A 34 3.15 -8.56 8.29
C PHE A 34 4.04 -8.29 7.08
N PRO A 35 3.69 -8.76 5.88
CA PRO A 35 4.45 -8.47 4.67
C PRO A 35 4.35 -6.98 4.32
N ALA A 36 5.41 -6.40 3.77
CA ALA A 36 5.37 -5.13 3.07
C ALA A 36 4.91 -5.41 1.64
N GLY A 37 3.61 -5.32 1.43
CA GLY A 37 2.97 -5.72 0.18
C GLY A 37 3.21 -4.72 -0.94
N VAL A 38 3.65 -5.22 -2.09
CA VAL A 38 3.81 -4.45 -3.33
C VAL A 38 3.02 -5.12 -4.42
N PHE A 39 2.22 -4.34 -5.17
CA PHE A 39 1.42 -4.85 -6.28
C PHE A 39 1.93 -4.29 -7.60
N LEU A 40 2.19 -5.17 -8.55
CA LEU A 40 2.54 -4.81 -9.92
C LEU A 40 1.33 -5.00 -10.81
N ILE A 41 0.81 -3.92 -11.32
CA ILE A 41 -0.35 -3.90 -12.22
C ILE A 41 0.16 -3.75 -13.65
N LYS A 42 -0.19 -4.69 -14.53
CA LYS A 42 0.05 -4.58 -15.95
C LYS A 42 -1.18 -4.03 -16.64
N HIS A 43 -1.08 -2.81 -17.10
CA HIS A 43 -2.12 -2.13 -17.86
C HIS A 43 -1.80 -2.18 -19.35
N ARG A 44 -2.75 -2.61 -20.18
CA ARG A 44 -2.58 -2.84 -21.62
C ARG A 44 -1.96 -1.64 -22.35
N ASP A 45 -2.45 -0.43 -22.08
CA ASP A 45 -2.09 0.78 -22.83
C ASP A 45 -1.09 1.70 -22.08
N LYS A 46 -0.92 1.49 -20.75
CA LYS A 46 -0.07 2.33 -19.89
C LYS A 46 1.22 1.64 -19.43
N GLY A 47 1.36 0.33 -19.66
CA GLY A 47 2.51 -0.45 -19.20
C GLY A 47 2.40 -0.83 -17.73
N TYR A 48 3.50 -0.80 -17.00
CA TYR A 48 3.55 -1.24 -15.61
C TYR A 48 3.34 -0.10 -14.62
N LEU A 49 2.37 -0.29 -13.72
CA LEU A 49 2.17 0.51 -12.50
C LEU A 49 2.56 -0.32 -11.29
N LEU A 50 3.50 0.17 -10.51
CA LEU A 50 3.84 -0.40 -9.21
C LEU A 50 3.07 0.37 -8.11
N TYR A 51 2.32 -0.35 -7.29
CA TYR A 51 1.66 0.19 -6.13
C TYR A 51 2.45 -0.18 -4.88
N ASP A 52 3.07 0.84 -4.27
CA ASP A 52 4.08 0.77 -3.22
C ASP A 52 5.40 0.13 -3.68
N THR A 53 6.42 0.15 -2.81
CA THR A 53 7.78 -0.32 -3.15
C THR A 53 8.44 -1.16 -2.05
N GLY A 54 7.74 -1.44 -0.94
CA GLY A 54 8.24 -2.25 0.15
C GLY A 54 9.39 -1.62 0.94
N TYR A 55 10.07 -2.43 1.75
CA TYR A 55 11.23 -2.00 2.54
C TYR A 55 12.50 -1.87 1.72
N HIS A 56 13.37 -0.94 2.14
CA HIS A 56 14.78 -0.94 1.73
C HIS A 56 15.63 -1.75 2.70
N TYR A 57 16.60 -2.52 2.19
CA TYR A 57 17.47 -3.39 3.02
C TYR A 57 18.29 -2.61 4.06
N ASP A 58 18.64 -1.37 3.79
CA ASP A 58 19.32 -0.48 4.73
C ASP A 58 18.52 -0.29 6.04
N ILE A 59 17.19 -0.33 5.99
CA ILE A 59 16.35 -0.23 7.21
C ILE A 59 16.63 -1.40 8.14
N LYS A 60 16.93 -2.58 7.60
CA LYS A 60 17.32 -3.76 8.38
C LYS A 60 18.73 -3.65 8.95
N THR A 61 19.67 -3.06 8.21
CA THR A 61 21.11 -3.21 8.48
C THR A 61 21.76 -1.98 9.12
N ARG A 62 21.36 -0.77 8.76
CA ARG A 62 22.03 0.45 9.23
C ARG A 62 21.57 0.84 10.64
N LEU A 63 22.52 1.26 11.47
CA LEU A 63 22.31 1.63 12.88
C LEU A 63 21.32 2.80 13.03
N ARG A 64 21.33 3.76 12.12
CA ARG A 64 20.44 4.94 12.17
C ARG A 64 18.95 4.59 12.21
N TYR A 65 18.55 3.42 11.70
CA TYR A 65 17.18 2.93 11.77
C TYR A 65 16.91 2.03 12.99
N GLY A 66 17.84 1.96 13.94
CA GLY A 66 17.70 1.14 15.15
C GLY A 66 16.46 1.49 15.95
N PHE A 67 16.14 2.78 16.08
CA PHE A 67 14.93 3.24 16.77
C PHE A 67 13.65 2.73 16.08
N TYR A 68 13.57 2.83 14.76
CA TYR A 68 12.44 2.30 14.00
C TYR A 68 12.27 0.79 14.21
N ARG A 69 13.39 0.01 14.15
CA ARG A 69 13.35 -1.44 14.34
C ARG A 69 12.97 -1.90 15.76
N LEU A 70 13.08 -1.03 16.76
CA LEU A 70 12.58 -1.36 18.11
C LEU A 70 11.04 -1.46 18.15
N GLY A 71 10.36 -0.57 17.42
CA GLY A 71 8.89 -0.61 17.29
C GLY A 71 8.40 -1.54 16.18
N THR A 72 9.21 -1.70 15.13
CA THR A 72 8.88 -2.46 13.92
C THR A 72 10.01 -3.41 13.56
N PRO A 73 10.05 -4.63 14.14
CA PRO A 73 11.11 -5.60 13.88
C PRO A 73 11.13 -6.10 12.43
N VAL A 74 11.91 -5.43 11.58
CA VAL A 74 12.02 -5.71 10.15
C VAL A 74 12.77 -7.02 9.89
N GLN A 75 12.20 -7.87 9.06
CA GLN A 75 12.74 -9.15 8.59
C GLN A 75 12.83 -9.13 7.07
N MET A 76 14.05 -9.10 6.53
CA MET A 76 14.30 -9.19 5.09
C MET A 76 15.76 -9.53 4.80
N THR A 77 16.00 -9.93 3.57
CA THR A 77 17.33 -10.04 2.94
C THR A 77 17.36 -9.11 1.73
N GLU A 78 18.53 -8.92 1.12
CA GLU A 78 18.62 -8.14 -0.14
C GLU A 78 17.73 -8.70 -1.26
N LYS A 79 17.47 -10.01 -1.26
CA LYS A 79 16.62 -10.68 -2.24
C LYS A 79 15.14 -10.25 -2.14
N ASN A 80 14.74 -9.74 -0.98
CA ASN A 80 13.36 -9.22 -0.78
C ASN A 80 13.19 -7.77 -1.25
N GLN A 81 14.23 -7.08 -1.71
CA GLN A 81 14.09 -5.76 -2.31
C GLN A 81 13.30 -5.86 -3.61
N ILE A 82 12.37 -4.93 -3.82
CA ILE A 82 11.45 -4.98 -4.96
C ILE A 82 12.18 -5.06 -6.32
N SER A 83 13.32 -4.39 -6.48
CA SER A 83 14.14 -4.48 -7.70
C SER A 83 14.57 -5.93 -7.98
N ARG A 84 14.96 -6.68 -6.95
CA ARG A 84 15.36 -8.09 -7.09
C ARG A 84 14.19 -9.02 -7.34
N LEU A 85 13.04 -8.74 -6.73
CA LEU A 85 11.81 -9.50 -6.95
C LEU A 85 11.29 -9.32 -8.38
N LEU A 86 11.34 -8.11 -8.92
CA LEU A 86 11.02 -7.82 -10.32
C LEU A 86 11.99 -8.52 -11.29
N GLU A 87 13.32 -8.39 -11.05
CA GLU A 87 14.34 -9.06 -11.85
C GLU A 87 14.14 -10.58 -11.89
N ALA A 88 13.74 -11.21 -10.77
CA ALA A 88 13.45 -12.63 -10.71
C ALA A 88 12.23 -13.04 -11.58
N LYS A 89 11.32 -12.11 -11.84
CA LYS A 89 10.22 -12.26 -12.82
C LYS A 89 10.61 -11.88 -14.25
N GLY A 90 11.83 -11.45 -14.48
CA GLY A 90 12.31 -11.01 -15.80
C GLY A 90 11.92 -9.58 -16.16
N ILE A 91 11.49 -8.78 -15.16
CA ILE A 91 11.08 -7.38 -15.34
C ILE A 91 12.19 -6.49 -14.78
N LYS A 92 12.69 -5.57 -15.59
CA LYS A 92 13.70 -4.61 -15.14
C LYS A 92 13.04 -3.41 -14.47
N PRO A 93 13.67 -2.78 -13.46
CA PRO A 93 13.15 -1.57 -12.84
C PRO A 93 12.85 -0.43 -13.85
N GLU A 94 13.60 -0.36 -14.96
CA GLU A 94 13.43 0.64 -16.01
C GLU A 94 12.15 0.43 -16.83
N GLU A 95 11.52 -0.75 -16.77
CA GLU A 95 10.26 -1.05 -17.45
C GLU A 95 9.04 -0.56 -16.66
N ILE A 96 9.24 -0.14 -15.40
CA ILE A 96 8.17 0.41 -14.56
C ILE A 96 7.87 1.84 -15.00
N ASN A 97 6.67 2.06 -15.51
CA ASN A 97 6.24 3.36 -16.03
C ASN A 97 5.77 4.29 -14.91
N TYR A 98 5.07 3.74 -13.90
CA TYR A 98 4.48 4.48 -12.80
C TYR A 98 4.76 3.80 -11.47
N VAL A 99 4.99 4.61 -10.43
CA VAL A 99 4.98 4.18 -9.02
C VAL A 99 3.96 5.02 -8.28
N LEU A 100 2.88 4.42 -7.81
CA LEU A 100 1.93 5.07 -6.92
C LEU A 100 2.25 4.65 -5.50
N LEU A 101 2.67 5.60 -4.67
CA LEU A 101 2.87 5.34 -3.24
C LEU A 101 1.55 5.61 -2.51
N SER A 102 1.03 4.58 -1.86
CA SER A 102 -0.21 4.68 -1.09
C SER A 102 -0.07 5.73 0.00
N HIS A 103 1.05 5.69 0.70
CA HIS A 103 1.51 6.64 1.70
C HIS A 103 3.04 6.52 1.85
N LEU A 104 3.65 7.23 2.82
CA LEU A 104 5.10 7.40 2.86
C LEU A 104 5.78 6.70 4.05
N HIS A 105 5.16 5.68 4.65
CA HIS A 105 5.83 4.86 5.65
C HIS A 105 6.96 4.02 5.01
N PRO A 106 7.96 3.58 5.80
CA PRO A 106 9.17 2.95 5.27
C PRO A 106 8.94 1.64 4.51
N ASP A 107 7.88 0.92 4.82
CA ASP A 107 7.47 -0.33 4.16
C ASP A 107 6.67 -0.13 2.87
N HIS A 108 6.39 1.12 2.51
CA HIS A 108 5.73 1.49 1.26
C HIS A 108 6.68 2.27 0.34
N LEU A 109 7.47 3.20 0.89
CA LEU A 109 8.38 4.02 0.07
C LEU A 109 9.81 3.48 -0.04
N GLY A 110 10.18 2.48 0.77
CA GLY A 110 11.59 2.09 0.96
C GLY A 110 12.34 1.72 -0.32
N GLY A 111 11.68 1.07 -1.27
CA GLY A 111 12.28 0.69 -2.55
C GLY A 111 12.19 1.76 -3.66
N ALA A 112 11.65 2.94 -3.39
CA ALA A 112 11.39 3.97 -4.42
C ALA A 112 12.68 4.42 -5.16
N SER A 113 13.84 4.42 -4.49
CA SER A 113 15.11 4.80 -5.10
C SER A 113 15.57 3.90 -6.24
N PHE A 114 15.02 2.69 -6.38
CA PHE A 114 15.31 1.80 -7.50
C PHE A 114 14.65 2.24 -8.82
N PHE A 115 13.75 3.23 -8.79
CA PHE A 115 12.95 3.67 -9.93
C PHE A 115 13.19 5.14 -10.30
N PRO A 116 14.44 5.57 -10.63
CA PRO A 116 14.77 7.00 -10.84
C PRO A 116 14.15 7.62 -12.10
N HIS A 117 13.66 6.80 -13.03
CA HIS A 117 13.11 7.26 -14.32
C HIS A 117 11.58 7.20 -14.37
N THR A 118 10.95 6.68 -13.34
CA THR A 118 9.51 6.42 -13.26
C THR A 118 8.74 7.69 -12.91
N THR A 119 7.50 7.80 -13.37
CA THR A 119 6.55 8.80 -12.88
C THR A 119 6.02 8.37 -11.53
N PHE A 120 6.29 9.13 -10.48
CA PHE A 120 5.71 8.93 -9.15
C PHE A 120 4.34 9.57 -9.06
N ILE A 121 3.41 8.92 -8.37
CA ILE A 121 2.05 9.41 -8.16
C ILE A 121 1.75 9.45 -6.67
N LEU A 122 1.28 10.59 -6.18
CA LEU A 122 0.78 10.79 -4.83
C LEU A 122 -0.61 11.42 -4.88
N THR A 123 -1.43 11.11 -3.87
CA THR A 123 -2.60 11.95 -3.60
C THR A 123 -2.15 13.33 -3.12
N LYS A 124 -3.01 14.33 -3.27
CA LYS A 124 -2.72 15.69 -2.80
C LYS A 124 -2.38 15.71 -1.30
N GLU A 125 -3.11 14.95 -0.50
CA GLU A 125 -2.97 14.89 0.96
C GLU A 125 -1.63 14.25 1.35
N VAL A 126 -1.23 13.15 0.70
CA VAL A 126 0.10 12.52 0.91
C VAL A 126 1.22 13.48 0.51
N TYR A 127 1.05 14.24 -0.57
CA TYR A 127 2.02 15.27 -0.97
C TYR A 127 2.13 16.39 0.06
N GLU A 128 1.03 16.84 0.65
CA GLU A 128 1.06 17.83 1.74
C GLU A 128 1.84 17.31 2.96
N VAL A 129 1.71 16.02 3.30
CA VAL A 129 2.52 15.37 4.35
C VAL A 129 3.99 15.31 3.94
N TYR A 130 4.29 14.95 2.68
CA TYR A 130 5.65 14.95 2.15
C TYR A 130 6.32 16.32 2.29
N GLN A 131 5.59 17.41 1.99
CA GLN A 131 6.13 18.77 2.09
C GLN A 131 6.42 19.21 3.52
N LYS A 132 5.58 18.79 4.49
CA LYS A 132 5.67 19.20 5.91
C LYS A 132 5.54 18.00 6.85
N PRO A 133 6.49 17.03 6.79
CA PRO A 133 6.41 15.84 7.60
C PRO A 133 6.57 16.14 9.08
N LYS A 134 5.79 15.47 9.91
CA LYS A 134 5.98 15.40 11.36
C LYS A 134 6.88 14.21 11.69
N LEU A 135 7.52 14.22 12.84
CA LEU A 135 8.38 13.11 13.27
C LEU A 135 7.63 11.76 13.31
N LYS A 136 6.35 11.79 13.69
CA LYS A 136 5.50 10.58 13.76
C LYS A 136 5.17 9.98 12.39
N ASP A 137 5.29 10.74 11.30
CA ASP A 137 4.97 10.28 9.95
C ASP A 137 6.04 9.31 9.42
N LEU A 138 7.19 9.18 10.11
CA LEU A 138 8.26 8.21 9.86
C LEU A 138 8.76 8.19 8.40
N ILE A 139 8.78 9.34 7.72
CA ILE A 139 9.16 9.45 6.31
C ILE A 139 10.68 9.49 6.19
N PHE A 140 11.26 8.50 5.53
CA PHE A 140 12.69 8.43 5.23
C PHE A 140 12.96 8.87 3.79
N LYS A 141 13.00 10.20 3.56
CA LYS A 141 13.14 10.81 2.22
C LYS A 141 14.39 10.35 1.46
N GLU A 142 15.41 9.85 2.16
CA GLU A 142 16.63 9.31 1.55
C GLU A 142 16.41 8.06 0.70
N PHE A 143 15.26 7.41 0.79
CA PHE A 143 14.87 6.31 -0.09
C PHE A 143 14.12 6.77 -1.34
N LEU A 144 13.84 8.05 -1.48
CA LEU A 144 13.30 8.61 -2.71
C LEU A 144 14.45 8.92 -3.69
N PRO A 145 14.30 8.70 -5.00
CA PRO A 145 15.33 9.07 -5.96
C PRO A 145 15.47 10.61 -6.08
N ALA A 146 16.65 11.08 -6.45
CA ALA A 146 16.91 12.51 -6.64
C ALA A 146 15.96 13.17 -7.67
N SER A 147 15.43 12.38 -8.60
CA SER A 147 14.46 12.81 -9.62
C SER A 147 13.01 12.86 -9.11
N PHE A 148 12.74 12.45 -7.87
CA PHE A 148 11.38 12.24 -7.34
C PHE A 148 10.47 13.45 -7.59
N GLU A 149 10.85 14.63 -7.12
CA GLU A 149 10.02 15.84 -7.27
C GLU A 149 9.82 16.26 -8.73
N LYS A 150 10.84 16.03 -9.58
CA LYS A 150 10.75 16.33 -11.01
C LYS A 150 9.76 15.41 -11.74
N ASN A 151 9.67 14.16 -11.30
CA ASN A 151 8.85 13.11 -11.92
C ASN A 151 7.55 12.88 -11.16
N LEU A 152 7.15 13.81 -10.28
CA LEU A 152 5.97 13.64 -9.42
C LEU A 152 4.70 14.16 -10.09
N THR A 153 3.67 13.33 -10.10
CA THR A 153 2.29 13.68 -10.43
C THR A 153 1.43 13.67 -9.17
N ILE A 154 0.65 14.72 -8.95
CA ILE A 154 -0.25 14.84 -7.81
C ILE A 154 -1.67 14.68 -8.31
N ILE A 155 -2.39 13.69 -7.77
CA ILE A 155 -3.79 13.44 -8.10
C ILE A 155 -4.72 13.92 -6.99
N ARG A 156 -5.98 14.16 -7.34
CA ARG A 156 -7.05 14.53 -6.40
C ARG A 156 -8.22 13.58 -6.56
N ALA A 157 -8.62 12.95 -5.47
CA ALA A 157 -9.80 12.13 -5.42
C ALA A 157 -11.01 13.02 -5.07
N ASP A 158 -11.56 13.71 -6.07
CA ASP A 158 -12.66 14.69 -5.92
C ASP A 158 -13.85 14.45 -6.86
N GLN A 159 -13.81 13.35 -7.63
CA GLN A 159 -14.88 12.96 -8.54
C GLN A 159 -15.82 11.95 -7.88
N GLN A 160 -17.13 12.07 -8.16
CA GLN A 160 -18.11 11.05 -7.77
C GLN A 160 -18.23 10.02 -8.89
N ASP A 161 -18.27 8.74 -8.53
CA ASP A 161 -18.44 7.64 -9.47
C ASP A 161 -19.49 6.65 -8.95
N SER A 162 -20.42 6.26 -9.81
CA SER A 162 -21.51 5.33 -9.44
C SER A 162 -21.05 3.90 -9.23
N THR A 163 -19.90 3.52 -9.80
CA THR A 163 -19.30 2.19 -9.60
C THR A 163 -18.56 2.07 -8.28
N PHE A 164 -18.24 3.21 -7.65
CA PHE A 164 -17.61 3.29 -6.34
C PHE A 164 -18.24 4.41 -5.50
N PRO A 165 -19.46 4.22 -4.99
CA PRO A 165 -20.23 5.29 -4.34
C PRO A 165 -19.78 5.65 -2.92
N TYR A 166 -18.82 4.93 -2.36
CA TYR A 166 -18.39 5.05 -0.96
C TYR A 166 -17.61 6.33 -0.69
N ARG A 167 -16.80 6.77 -1.66
CA ARG A 167 -15.91 7.92 -1.53
C ARG A 167 -15.65 8.58 -2.88
N PRO A 168 -15.30 9.88 -2.89
CA PRO A 168 -14.77 10.51 -4.09
C PRO A 168 -13.51 9.79 -4.58
N ILE A 169 -13.33 9.73 -5.88
CA ILE A 169 -12.23 9.05 -6.56
C ILE A 169 -11.50 9.98 -7.53
N CYS A 170 -10.35 9.53 -7.98
CA CYS A 170 -9.70 9.97 -9.21
C CYS A 170 -9.62 8.77 -10.17
N ASP A 171 -10.15 8.88 -11.38
CA ASP A 171 -9.86 7.92 -12.43
C ASP A 171 -8.39 8.12 -12.87
N LEU A 172 -7.53 7.17 -12.51
CA LEU A 172 -6.07 7.33 -12.61
C LEU A 172 -5.60 7.60 -14.04
N PHE A 173 -6.19 6.91 -15.00
CA PHE A 173 -5.80 6.98 -16.40
C PHE A 173 -6.88 7.54 -17.32
N GLY A 174 -8.07 7.85 -16.80
CA GLY A 174 -9.19 8.40 -17.55
C GLY A 174 -9.93 7.36 -18.39
N ASP A 175 -9.79 6.08 -18.09
CA ASP A 175 -10.40 4.97 -18.81
C ASP A 175 -11.28 4.05 -17.95
N GLY A 176 -11.46 4.42 -16.67
CA GLY A 176 -12.29 3.71 -15.71
C GLY A 176 -11.67 2.42 -15.16
N SER A 177 -10.43 2.08 -15.55
CA SER A 177 -9.81 0.80 -15.16
C SER A 177 -9.28 0.78 -13.71
N ILE A 178 -8.80 1.93 -13.22
CA ILE A 178 -8.24 2.09 -11.87
C ILE A 178 -8.78 3.38 -11.26
N LEU A 179 -9.62 3.24 -10.24
CA LEU A 179 -10.16 4.35 -9.47
C LEU A 179 -9.40 4.49 -8.15
N VAL A 180 -8.85 5.66 -7.89
CA VAL A 180 -8.06 5.94 -6.68
C VAL A 180 -8.91 6.72 -5.69
N ALA A 181 -9.18 6.14 -4.53
CA ALA A 181 -9.77 6.83 -3.39
C ALA A 181 -8.68 7.32 -2.43
N SER A 182 -8.86 8.52 -1.87
CA SER A 182 -8.00 9.08 -0.82
C SER A 182 -8.68 8.87 0.53
N VAL A 183 -8.02 8.16 1.46
CA VAL A 183 -8.61 7.78 2.76
C VAL A 183 -7.67 8.17 3.89
N ASP A 184 -8.19 8.94 4.86
CA ASP A 184 -7.46 9.30 6.07
C ASP A 184 -7.52 8.19 7.11
N GLY A 185 -6.56 8.20 8.05
CA GLY A 185 -6.61 7.35 9.24
C GLY A 185 -5.26 6.80 9.64
N HIS A 186 -4.79 5.77 8.97
CA HIS A 186 -3.43 5.23 9.14
C HIS A 186 -2.39 6.27 8.74
N ALA A 187 -2.52 6.77 7.54
CA ALA A 187 -1.80 7.93 7.04
C ALA A 187 -2.80 8.90 6.40
N ARG A 188 -2.49 10.20 6.43
CA ARG A 188 -3.35 11.20 5.82
C ARG A 188 -3.35 11.05 4.30
N GLY A 189 -4.55 10.88 3.73
CA GLY A 189 -4.76 10.80 2.29
C GLY A 189 -4.26 9.52 1.63
N GLN A 190 -4.10 8.44 2.39
CA GLN A 190 -3.65 7.15 1.88
C GLN A 190 -4.47 6.75 0.66
N ALA A 191 -3.77 6.42 -0.44
CA ALA A 191 -4.40 6.00 -1.67
C ALA A 191 -4.88 4.54 -1.59
N CYS A 192 -6.12 4.28 -1.97
CA CYS A 192 -6.66 2.94 -2.18
C CYS A 192 -7.01 2.77 -3.65
N LEU A 193 -6.72 1.61 -4.24
CA LEU A 193 -7.00 1.33 -5.65
C LEU A 193 -8.22 0.42 -5.78
N TYR A 194 -9.25 0.88 -6.48
CA TYR A 194 -10.38 0.06 -6.87
C TYR A 194 -10.31 -0.28 -8.36
N PHE A 195 -10.52 -1.54 -8.66
CA PHE A 195 -10.54 -2.11 -10.02
C PHE A 195 -11.98 -2.56 -10.34
N PRO A 196 -12.79 -1.74 -11.03
CA PRO A 196 -14.21 -2.06 -11.26
C PRO A 196 -14.42 -3.39 -11.97
N ASP A 197 -13.68 -3.67 -13.05
CA ASP A 197 -13.80 -4.91 -13.83
C ASP A 197 -13.42 -6.17 -13.04
N LEU A 198 -12.62 -6.03 -11.99
CA LEU A 198 -12.19 -7.14 -11.13
C LEU A 198 -13.00 -7.22 -9.83
N ASN A 199 -13.84 -6.24 -9.54
CA ASN A 199 -14.51 -6.07 -8.26
C ASN A 199 -13.54 -6.24 -7.09
N LEU A 200 -12.38 -5.53 -7.14
CA LEU A 200 -11.26 -5.66 -6.22
C LEU A 200 -10.84 -4.30 -5.68
N LEU A 201 -10.72 -4.16 -4.37
CA LEU A 201 -10.13 -3.01 -3.70
C LEU A 201 -8.78 -3.40 -3.06
N ILE A 202 -7.69 -2.72 -3.43
CA ILE A 202 -6.41 -2.77 -2.71
C ILE A 202 -6.37 -1.56 -1.78
N ALA A 203 -6.42 -1.79 -0.46
CA ALA A 203 -6.73 -0.77 0.53
C ALA A 203 -5.54 -0.37 1.42
N ALA A 204 -4.30 -0.63 0.97
CA ALA A 204 -3.06 -0.33 1.72
C ALA A 204 -3.17 -0.73 3.20
N ASP A 205 -3.03 0.22 4.14
CA ASP A 205 -2.97 -0.01 5.58
C ASP A 205 -4.22 0.48 6.33
N LEU A 206 -5.38 0.49 5.65
CA LEU A 206 -6.65 0.81 6.33
C LEU A 206 -6.98 -0.17 7.45
N CYS A 207 -6.43 -1.38 7.39
CA CYS A 207 -6.26 -2.28 8.54
C CYS A 207 -4.99 -3.12 8.34
N TRP A 208 -4.52 -3.78 9.40
CA TRP A 208 -3.28 -4.56 9.39
C TRP A 208 -3.51 -6.06 9.09
N GLY A 209 -4.53 -6.34 8.31
CA GLY A 209 -4.99 -7.65 7.88
C GLY A 209 -6.50 -7.72 8.00
N ILE A 210 -7.16 -8.30 7.01
CA ILE A 210 -8.64 -8.40 7.01
C ILE A 210 -9.13 -9.23 8.21
N ASP A 211 -8.40 -10.25 8.63
CA ASP A 211 -8.73 -11.05 9.83
C ASP A 211 -8.61 -10.22 11.13
N LEU A 212 -7.86 -9.11 11.11
CA LEU A 212 -7.71 -8.19 12.24
C LEU A 212 -8.72 -7.03 12.21
N LEU A 213 -9.46 -6.87 11.11
CA LEU A 213 -10.44 -5.79 10.93
C LEU A 213 -11.43 -5.67 12.10
N PRO A 214 -12.01 -6.77 12.65
CA PRO A 214 -12.94 -6.68 13.79
C PRO A 214 -12.32 -6.13 15.08
N TYR A 215 -10.98 -6.19 15.19
CA TYR A 215 -10.24 -5.74 16.38
C TYR A 215 -9.67 -4.33 16.23
N THR A 216 -9.75 -3.73 15.05
CA THR A 216 -9.15 -2.41 14.74
C THR A 216 -9.64 -1.32 15.69
N LYS A 217 -10.93 -1.32 16.03
CA LYS A 217 -11.54 -0.37 17.00
C LYS A 217 -11.00 -0.54 18.44
N GLN A 218 -10.34 -1.68 18.73
CA GLN A 218 -9.79 -2.05 20.05
C GLN A 218 -8.26 -1.99 20.09
N MET A 219 -7.64 -1.23 19.20
CA MET A 219 -6.19 -1.05 19.15
C MET A 219 -5.65 -0.48 20.46
N HIS A 220 -4.49 -1.00 20.93
CA HIS A 220 -3.78 -0.50 22.09
C HIS A 220 -3.20 0.89 21.86
N LEU A 221 -2.86 1.63 22.91
CA LEU A 221 -2.37 3.01 22.84
C LEU A 221 -1.09 3.13 22.00
N ILE A 222 -0.10 2.23 22.22
CA ILE A 222 1.19 2.30 21.51
C ILE A 222 1.01 2.17 19.98
N PRO A 223 0.38 1.11 19.43
CA PRO A 223 0.13 1.05 18.00
C PRO A 223 -0.83 2.13 17.49
N SER A 224 -1.66 2.72 18.35
CA SER A 224 -2.51 3.83 17.93
C SER A 224 -1.73 5.14 17.72
N PHE A 225 -0.53 5.27 18.27
CA PHE A 225 0.34 6.44 18.04
C PHE A 225 0.93 6.52 16.65
N VAL A 226 1.09 5.37 15.96
CA VAL A 226 1.58 5.35 14.57
C VAL A 226 0.48 5.65 13.56
N GLN A 227 -0.78 5.73 14.00
CA GLN A 227 -1.88 6.20 13.16
C GLN A 227 -1.84 7.73 13.06
N ASP A 228 -2.09 8.30 11.90
CA ASP A 228 -2.16 9.77 11.78
C ASP A 228 -3.31 10.31 12.62
N ASN A 229 -4.50 9.71 12.55
CA ASN A 229 -5.66 10.08 13.32
C ASN A 229 -6.50 8.84 13.69
N LYS A 230 -6.68 8.60 14.99
CA LYS A 230 -7.41 7.42 15.48
C LYS A 230 -8.88 7.40 15.06
N SER A 231 -9.58 8.54 15.08
CA SER A 231 -11.00 8.57 14.69
C SER A 231 -11.17 8.38 13.18
N ASP A 232 -10.25 8.89 12.38
CA ASP A 232 -10.22 8.65 10.94
C ASP A 232 -9.88 7.20 10.62
N TYR A 233 -8.96 6.59 11.39
CA TYR A 233 -8.63 5.18 11.24
C TYR A 233 -9.84 4.28 11.53
N ILE A 234 -10.67 4.61 12.54
CA ILE A 234 -11.93 3.91 12.81
C ILE A 234 -12.91 4.10 11.64
N ARG A 235 -13.04 5.32 11.09
CA ARG A 235 -13.87 5.57 9.91
C ARG A 235 -13.38 4.82 8.66
N GLY A 236 -12.07 4.69 8.50
CA GLY A 236 -11.47 3.84 7.45
C GLY A 236 -11.84 2.36 7.62
N THR A 237 -11.90 1.88 8.88
CA THR A 237 -12.37 0.53 9.20
C THR A 237 -13.86 0.34 8.82
N GLU A 238 -14.72 1.30 9.17
CA GLU A 238 -16.15 1.28 8.83
C GLU A 238 -16.37 1.30 7.31
N PHE A 239 -15.58 2.08 6.59
CA PHE A 239 -15.57 2.05 5.14
C PHE A 239 -15.21 0.67 4.57
N LEU A 240 -14.19 -0.02 5.12
CA LEU A 240 -13.87 -1.39 4.69
C LEU A 240 -14.99 -2.39 5.01
N GLU A 241 -15.63 -2.27 6.19
CA GLU A 241 -16.78 -3.10 6.58
C GLU A 241 -17.95 -2.94 5.59
N GLU A 242 -18.22 -1.71 5.11
CA GLU A 242 -19.24 -1.40 4.12
C GLU A 242 -18.92 -2.00 2.76
N VAL A 243 -17.71 -1.78 2.26
CA VAL A 243 -17.23 -2.30 0.97
C VAL A 243 -17.29 -3.83 0.92
N LEU A 244 -16.84 -4.50 2.01
CA LEU A 244 -16.90 -5.97 2.13
C LEU A 244 -18.33 -6.50 2.16
N LYS A 245 -19.25 -5.79 2.85
CA LYS A 245 -20.67 -6.16 2.93
C LYS A 245 -21.34 -6.12 1.55
N ASP A 246 -20.92 -5.21 0.69
CA ASP A 246 -21.45 -5.08 -0.66
C ASP A 246 -20.81 -6.06 -1.65
N GLY A 247 -19.94 -6.97 -1.17
CA GLY A 247 -19.34 -8.05 -1.93
C GLY A 247 -18.14 -7.66 -2.78
N ILE A 248 -17.53 -6.49 -2.53
CA ILE A 248 -16.25 -6.13 -3.13
C ILE A 248 -15.14 -6.91 -2.42
N GLU A 249 -14.29 -7.59 -3.19
CA GLU A 249 -13.10 -8.25 -2.62
C GLU A 249 -12.08 -7.22 -2.17
N VAL A 250 -11.57 -7.37 -0.94
CA VAL A 250 -10.59 -6.42 -0.37
C VAL A 250 -9.31 -7.15 -0.02
N VAL A 251 -8.18 -6.57 -0.41
CA VAL A 251 -6.84 -6.93 0.08
C VAL A 251 -6.17 -5.71 0.70
N VAL A 252 -5.39 -5.93 1.75
CA VAL A 252 -4.56 -4.92 2.41
C VAL A 252 -3.09 -5.31 2.35
N SER A 253 -2.19 -4.34 2.49
CA SER A 253 -0.74 -4.56 2.29
C SER A 253 -0.17 -5.65 3.21
N HIS A 254 -0.74 -5.83 4.40
CA HIS A 254 -0.25 -6.74 5.42
C HIS A 254 -1.04 -8.05 5.55
N ASP A 255 -1.96 -8.33 4.62
CA ASP A 255 -2.64 -9.62 4.58
C ASP A 255 -1.64 -10.79 4.39
N PRO A 256 -1.98 -12.01 4.84
CA PRO A 256 -1.17 -13.19 4.55
C PRO A 256 -0.92 -13.34 3.05
N VAL A 257 0.32 -13.67 2.70
CA VAL A 257 0.77 -13.82 1.29
C VAL A 257 -0.15 -14.77 0.52
N GLU A 258 -0.46 -15.92 1.14
CA GLU A 258 -1.28 -16.97 0.53
C GLU A 258 -2.72 -16.49 0.23
N ARG A 259 -3.26 -15.60 1.09
CA ARG A 259 -4.59 -15.00 0.86
C ARG A 259 -4.55 -14.08 -0.34
N ILE A 260 -3.57 -13.17 -0.41
CA ILE A 260 -3.46 -12.21 -1.51
C ILE A 260 -3.23 -12.96 -2.83
N GLU A 261 -2.28 -13.91 -2.86
CA GLU A 261 -1.97 -14.69 -4.06
C GLU A 261 -3.18 -15.50 -4.56
N SER A 262 -3.97 -16.08 -3.66
CA SER A 262 -5.20 -16.81 -4.02
C SER A 262 -6.23 -15.90 -4.68
N ILE A 263 -6.48 -14.71 -4.10
CA ILE A 263 -7.42 -13.73 -4.64
C ILE A 263 -6.94 -13.24 -6.01
N LEU A 264 -5.67 -12.85 -6.12
CA LEU A 264 -5.13 -12.33 -7.39
C LEU A 264 -5.08 -13.40 -8.48
N HIS A 265 -4.81 -14.66 -8.13
CA HIS A 265 -4.89 -15.76 -9.09
C HIS A 265 -6.30 -15.89 -9.66
N GLU A 266 -7.33 -15.83 -8.82
CA GLU A 266 -8.73 -15.84 -9.28
C GLU A 266 -9.01 -14.65 -10.20
N LYS A 267 -8.67 -13.42 -9.76
CA LYS A 267 -8.94 -12.18 -10.51
C LYS A 267 -8.21 -12.14 -11.86
N ASN A 268 -6.98 -12.60 -11.91
CA ASN A 268 -6.20 -12.66 -13.15
C ASN A 268 -6.82 -13.66 -14.17
N ASN A 269 -7.50 -14.70 -13.68
CA ASN A 269 -8.14 -15.71 -14.53
C ASN A 269 -9.60 -15.39 -14.91
N LEU A 270 -10.20 -14.32 -14.35
CA LEU A 270 -11.49 -13.83 -14.82
C LEU A 270 -11.32 -13.28 -16.24
N SER A 271 -11.74 -14.02 -17.26
CA SER A 271 -11.60 -13.69 -18.69
C SER A 271 -12.89 -13.08 -19.26
#